data_948f1dc3448b1cb721ca73af8b5a2e9b
#
_entry.id   948f1dc3448b1cb721ca73af8b5a2e9b
#
_cell.length_a   1.000
_cell.length_b   1.000
_cell.length_c   1.000
_cell.angle_alpha   90.00
_cell.angle_beta   90.00
_cell.angle_gamma   90.00
#
_symmetry.space_group_name_H-M   'P 1'
#
loop_
_entity.id
_entity.type
_entity.pdbx_description
1 polymer ?
#
loop_
_entity_poly.entity_id
_entity_poly.type
_entity_poly.pdbx_seq_one_letter_code
_entity_poly.pdbx_strand_id
1 'polypeptide(L)'
;MFELYRSSNVHEALLLRDQLVASGVRCRLDRVGRELRLIILRREDETAARTALSRLQAAPKDKRWRDASWQQGRVLPAHAYGHREFTYWQRLWQGLGLWTASIILACVVVYVMLLAQPAVILATFSAPADLLQAWHQPWRWWTPALLHFSLFHLVFNLLWWWQLAQIIERRQSTQRLLLLTLLCAGVSNAVQWFHSGAHFGGLSGVIYGLAAYWTLYPRWRPQVGTPWPLSLFWALLIWAVLASIPAFSAWWGATANAAHFSGLACGAVLAAALAWRDGRRAA
;
A
#
# COMPACT_ATOMS: atom_id res chain seq x y z
N MET A 1 -26.58 -8.66 -39.92
CA MET A 1 -25.90 -7.88 -38.87
C MET A 1 -26.87 -7.71 -37.70
N PHE A 2 -26.45 -8.05 -36.47
CA PHE A 2 -27.26 -7.89 -35.27
C PHE A 2 -26.36 -7.67 -34.03
N GLU A 3 -26.90 -7.03 -32.99
CA GLU A 3 -26.20 -6.84 -31.71
C GLU A 3 -26.34 -8.14 -30.91
N LEU A 4 -25.14 -8.75 -30.55
CA LEU A 4 -25.09 -9.97 -29.75
C LEU A 4 -25.02 -9.70 -28.27
N TYR A 5 -24.22 -8.68 -27.88
CA TYR A 5 -23.86 -8.44 -26.49
C TYR A 5 -23.55 -6.97 -26.25
N ARG A 6 -23.99 -6.45 -25.10
CA ARG A 6 -23.70 -5.10 -24.65
C ARG A 6 -23.23 -5.15 -23.19
N SER A 7 -22.11 -4.50 -22.90
CA SER A 7 -21.56 -4.47 -21.55
C SER A 7 -20.72 -3.22 -21.31
N SER A 8 -20.76 -2.74 -20.08
CA SER A 8 -19.78 -1.77 -19.57
C SER A 8 -18.46 -2.45 -19.15
N ASN A 9 -18.44 -3.79 -19.03
CA ASN A 9 -17.25 -4.57 -18.75
C ASN A 9 -16.45 -4.79 -20.04
N VAL A 10 -15.46 -3.89 -20.24
CA VAL A 10 -14.58 -3.90 -21.43
C VAL A 10 -13.84 -5.24 -21.57
N HIS A 11 -13.41 -5.82 -20.44
CA HIS A 11 -12.65 -7.08 -20.46
C HIS A 11 -13.49 -8.24 -21.00
N GLU A 12 -14.72 -8.42 -20.53
CA GLU A 12 -15.60 -9.48 -21.01
C GLU A 12 -15.97 -9.33 -22.49
N ALA A 13 -16.27 -8.08 -22.91
CA ALA A 13 -16.58 -7.79 -24.31
C ALA A 13 -15.41 -8.12 -25.25
N LEU A 14 -14.17 -7.87 -24.81
CA LEU A 14 -12.97 -8.18 -25.57
C LEU A 14 -12.67 -9.67 -25.60
N LEU A 15 -12.80 -10.39 -24.49
CA LEU A 15 -12.61 -11.84 -24.44
C LEU A 15 -13.61 -12.55 -25.36
N LEU A 16 -14.86 -12.12 -25.35
CA LEU A 16 -15.89 -12.68 -26.24
C LEU A 16 -15.56 -12.39 -27.70
N ARG A 17 -15.16 -11.17 -28.04
CA ARG A 17 -14.74 -10.82 -29.40
C ARG A 17 -13.57 -11.70 -29.88
N ASP A 18 -12.53 -11.83 -29.05
CA ASP A 18 -11.32 -12.54 -29.43
C ASP A 18 -11.59 -14.04 -29.65
N GLN A 19 -12.45 -14.63 -28.83
CA GLN A 19 -12.92 -16.00 -29.01
C GLN A 19 -13.73 -16.17 -30.30
N LEU A 20 -14.63 -15.22 -30.61
CA LEU A 20 -15.42 -15.25 -31.81
C LEU A 20 -14.53 -15.14 -33.08
N VAL A 21 -13.56 -14.23 -33.06
CA VAL A 21 -12.60 -14.06 -34.14
C VAL A 21 -11.72 -15.30 -34.30
N ALA A 22 -11.25 -15.90 -33.19
CA ALA A 22 -10.50 -17.16 -33.21
C ALA A 22 -11.32 -18.33 -33.79
N SER A 23 -12.64 -18.29 -33.62
CA SER A 23 -13.58 -19.28 -34.20
C SER A 23 -14.03 -18.94 -35.62
N GLY A 24 -13.44 -17.93 -36.28
CA GLY A 24 -13.77 -17.50 -37.63
C GLY A 24 -15.03 -16.66 -37.77
N VAL A 25 -15.69 -16.28 -36.66
CA VAL A 25 -16.90 -15.43 -36.65
C VAL A 25 -16.53 -13.97 -36.91
N ARG A 26 -17.15 -13.37 -37.93
CA ARG A 26 -16.94 -11.95 -38.24
C ARG A 26 -17.76 -11.06 -37.33
N CYS A 27 -17.10 -10.32 -36.45
CA CYS A 27 -17.75 -9.40 -35.53
C CYS A 27 -17.05 -8.05 -35.46
N ARG A 28 -17.78 -7.02 -35.00
CA ARG A 28 -17.27 -5.67 -34.77
C ARG A 28 -17.64 -5.22 -33.37
N LEU A 29 -16.72 -4.53 -32.70
CA LEU A 29 -16.94 -3.95 -31.39
C LEU A 29 -17.07 -2.43 -31.56
N ASP A 30 -18.25 -1.91 -31.27
CA ASP A 30 -18.55 -0.49 -31.32
C ASP A 30 -18.70 0.07 -29.90
N ARG A 31 -18.25 1.30 -29.69
CA ARG A 31 -18.43 2.00 -28.42
C ARG A 31 -19.60 2.98 -28.51
N VAL A 32 -20.53 2.88 -27.54
CA VAL A 32 -21.66 3.78 -27.39
C VAL A 32 -21.70 4.32 -25.97
N GLY A 33 -21.21 5.53 -25.79
CA GLY A 33 -21.05 6.12 -24.48
C GLY A 33 -20.04 5.35 -23.61
N ARG A 34 -20.53 4.76 -22.50
CA ARG A 34 -19.72 3.95 -21.57
C ARG A 34 -19.76 2.45 -21.83
N GLU A 35 -20.57 2.01 -22.80
CA GLU A 35 -20.79 0.60 -23.10
C GLU A 35 -20.11 0.20 -24.41
N LEU A 36 -19.71 -1.07 -24.50
CA LEU A 36 -19.27 -1.71 -25.72
C LEU A 36 -20.40 -2.59 -26.26
N ARG A 37 -20.66 -2.47 -27.54
CA ARG A 37 -21.62 -3.30 -28.29
C ARG A 37 -20.85 -4.23 -29.22
N LEU A 38 -21.08 -5.54 -29.10
CA LEU A 38 -20.55 -6.54 -29.98
C LEU A 38 -21.56 -6.89 -31.04
N ILE A 39 -21.24 -6.59 -32.29
CA ILE A 39 -22.11 -6.74 -33.46
C ILE A 39 -21.59 -7.89 -34.31
N ILE A 40 -22.44 -8.85 -34.60
CA ILE A 40 -22.17 -9.95 -35.55
C ILE A 40 -22.52 -9.51 -36.95
N LEU A 41 -21.59 -9.67 -37.89
CA LEU A 41 -21.73 -9.13 -39.25
C LEU A 41 -22.53 -10.04 -40.17
N ARG A 42 -22.60 -11.36 -39.89
CA ARG A 42 -23.32 -12.34 -40.70
C ARG A 42 -24.37 -13.07 -39.88
N ARG A 43 -25.56 -13.28 -40.41
CA ARG A 43 -26.61 -14.04 -39.74
C ARG A 43 -26.28 -15.52 -39.57
N GLU A 44 -25.54 -16.10 -40.50
CA GLU A 44 -25.04 -17.49 -40.41
C GLU A 44 -24.21 -17.81 -39.17
N ASP A 45 -23.55 -16.78 -38.60
CA ASP A 45 -22.71 -16.89 -37.43
C ASP A 45 -23.49 -16.81 -36.10
N GLU A 46 -24.83 -16.60 -36.14
CA GLU A 46 -25.64 -16.33 -34.95
C GLU A 46 -25.60 -17.45 -33.93
N THR A 47 -25.75 -18.69 -34.36
CA THR A 47 -25.76 -19.84 -33.46
C THR A 47 -24.42 -20.02 -32.76
N ALA A 48 -23.32 -19.89 -33.49
CA ALA A 48 -21.96 -19.97 -32.94
C ALA A 48 -21.70 -18.84 -31.95
N ALA A 49 -22.13 -17.61 -32.27
CA ALA A 49 -21.94 -16.44 -31.44
C ALA A 49 -22.76 -16.53 -30.12
N ARG A 50 -24.01 -16.96 -30.16
CA ARG A 50 -24.84 -17.18 -28.98
C ARG A 50 -24.29 -18.31 -28.09
N THR A 51 -23.79 -19.39 -28.68
CA THR A 51 -23.11 -20.47 -27.93
C THR A 51 -21.84 -19.98 -27.24
N ALA A 52 -21.04 -19.15 -27.89
CA ALA A 52 -19.85 -18.56 -27.26
C ALA A 52 -20.22 -17.63 -26.09
N LEU A 53 -21.26 -16.80 -26.25
CA LEU A 53 -21.77 -15.95 -25.19
C LEU A 53 -22.26 -16.73 -23.98
N SER A 54 -23.08 -17.77 -24.19
CA SER A 54 -23.56 -18.64 -23.08
C SER A 54 -22.44 -19.34 -22.34
N ARG A 55 -21.40 -19.78 -23.05
CA ARG A 55 -20.20 -20.38 -22.44
C ARG A 55 -19.40 -19.37 -21.61
N LEU A 56 -19.26 -18.12 -22.08
CA LEU A 56 -18.60 -17.06 -21.32
C LEU A 56 -19.36 -16.77 -20.02
N GLN A 57 -20.69 -16.68 -20.10
CA GLN A 57 -21.54 -16.44 -18.93
C GLN A 57 -21.49 -17.60 -17.92
N ALA A 58 -21.45 -18.85 -18.39
CA ALA A 58 -21.35 -20.02 -17.54
C ALA A 58 -19.96 -20.20 -16.88
N ALA A 59 -18.88 -19.85 -17.58
CA ALA A 59 -17.52 -20.05 -17.11
C ALA A 59 -16.59 -18.88 -17.49
N PRO A 60 -16.75 -17.69 -16.90
CA PRO A 60 -16.00 -16.48 -17.30
C PRO A 60 -14.51 -16.54 -17.02
N LYS A 61 -14.07 -17.47 -16.14
CA LYS A 61 -12.65 -17.65 -15.77
C LYS A 61 -11.97 -18.81 -16.54
N ASP A 62 -12.62 -19.44 -17.52
CA ASP A 62 -12.04 -20.53 -18.29
C ASP A 62 -10.77 -20.06 -19.04
N LYS A 63 -9.73 -20.89 -19.00
CA LYS A 63 -8.44 -20.62 -19.63
C LYS A 63 -8.56 -20.35 -21.14
N ARG A 64 -9.52 -20.98 -21.81
CA ARG A 64 -9.78 -20.82 -23.25
C ARG A 64 -9.97 -19.39 -23.70
N TRP A 65 -10.56 -18.53 -22.87
CA TRP A 65 -10.75 -17.10 -23.19
C TRP A 65 -9.43 -16.36 -23.29
N ARG A 66 -8.50 -16.68 -22.39
CA ARG A 66 -7.16 -16.08 -22.40
C ARG A 66 -6.32 -16.61 -23.56
N ASP A 67 -6.40 -17.88 -23.85
CA ASP A 67 -5.65 -18.51 -24.94
C ASP A 67 -6.10 -17.95 -26.29
N ALA A 68 -7.40 -17.73 -26.51
CA ALA A 68 -7.92 -17.08 -27.72
C ALA A 68 -7.43 -15.63 -27.86
N SER A 69 -7.39 -14.88 -26.78
CA SER A 69 -6.88 -13.50 -26.77
C SER A 69 -5.38 -13.44 -27.07
N TRP A 70 -4.59 -14.38 -26.55
CA TRP A 70 -3.16 -14.50 -26.88
C TRP A 70 -2.90 -14.80 -28.37
N GLN A 71 -3.71 -15.67 -28.97
CA GLN A 71 -3.59 -16.02 -30.39
C GLN A 71 -3.86 -14.83 -31.31
N GLN A 72 -4.72 -13.89 -30.90
CA GLN A 72 -5.03 -12.71 -31.70
C GLN A 72 -3.91 -11.66 -31.70
N GLY A 73 -2.91 -11.74 -30.79
CA GLY A 73 -1.69 -10.94 -30.80
C GLY A 73 -1.89 -9.41 -30.75
N ARG A 74 -3.07 -8.94 -30.44
CA ARG A 74 -3.39 -7.49 -30.43
C ARG A 74 -3.15 -6.92 -29.06
N VAL A 75 -2.09 -6.15 -28.93
CA VAL A 75 -1.94 -5.22 -27.79
C VAL A 75 -2.96 -4.11 -28.00
N LEU A 76 -4.04 -4.15 -27.22
CA LEU A 76 -5.01 -3.06 -27.23
C LEU A 76 -4.35 -1.82 -26.61
N PRO A 77 -4.51 -0.65 -27.22
CA PRO A 77 -4.02 0.58 -26.63
C PRO A 77 -4.65 0.80 -25.26
N ALA A 78 -3.88 1.30 -24.29
CA ALA A 78 -4.27 1.42 -22.89
C ALA A 78 -5.64 2.14 -22.67
N HIS A 79 -6.02 3.03 -23.57
CA HIS A 79 -7.33 3.72 -23.53
C HIS A 79 -8.52 2.82 -23.84
N ALA A 80 -8.32 1.68 -24.52
CA ALA A 80 -9.40 0.72 -24.80
C ALA A 80 -9.91 0.01 -23.53
N TYR A 81 -9.14 0.02 -22.45
CA TYR A 81 -9.52 -0.58 -21.16
C TYR A 81 -10.40 0.32 -20.30
N GLY A 82 -10.87 1.44 -20.80
CA GLY A 82 -11.77 2.34 -20.05
C GLY A 82 -11.14 2.97 -18.81
N HIS A 83 -9.85 2.78 -18.59
CA HIS A 83 -9.15 3.51 -17.56
C HIS A 83 -9.14 4.98 -17.96
N ARG A 84 -9.76 5.85 -17.15
CA ARG A 84 -9.42 7.26 -17.16
C ARG A 84 -7.89 7.31 -17.12
N GLU A 85 -7.27 7.92 -18.14
CA GLU A 85 -5.86 8.27 -18.06
C GLU A 85 -5.72 9.34 -16.98
N PHE A 86 -5.66 8.86 -15.74
CA PHE A 86 -5.21 9.73 -14.67
C PHE A 86 -3.75 9.99 -14.94
N THR A 87 -3.35 11.24 -14.96
CA THR A 87 -1.93 11.58 -14.94
C THR A 87 -1.29 10.85 -13.76
N TYR A 88 0.00 10.53 -13.85
CA TYR A 88 0.75 9.88 -12.78
C TYR A 88 0.45 10.54 -11.41
N TRP A 89 0.41 11.86 -11.37
CA TRP A 89 0.07 12.66 -10.19
C TRP A 89 -1.36 12.43 -9.67
N GLN A 90 -2.34 12.36 -10.56
CA GLN A 90 -3.72 12.06 -10.16
C GLN A 90 -3.86 10.65 -9.56
N ARG A 91 -3.12 9.66 -10.08
CA ARG A 91 -3.09 8.30 -9.49
C ARG A 91 -2.44 8.30 -8.11
N LEU A 92 -1.39 9.10 -7.92
CA LEU A 92 -0.73 9.29 -6.64
C LEU A 92 -1.69 9.88 -5.59
N TRP A 93 -2.36 10.98 -5.93
CA TRP A 93 -3.24 11.71 -5.01
C TRP A 93 -4.56 10.99 -4.74
N GLN A 94 -5.18 10.35 -5.73
CA GLN A 94 -6.44 9.60 -5.54
C GLN A 94 -6.29 8.38 -4.66
N GLY A 95 -5.10 8.05 -4.31
CA GLY A 95 -4.77 6.91 -3.49
C GLY A 95 -4.28 7.22 -2.10
N LEU A 96 -4.02 8.48 -1.76
CA LEU A 96 -3.59 8.83 -0.42
C LEU A 96 -4.76 8.74 0.55
N GLY A 97 -4.66 7.85 1.53
CA GLY A 97 -5.57 7.80 2.65
C GLY A 97 -5.40 9.04 3.53
N LEU A 98 -6.45 9.39 4.27
CA LEU A 98 -6.46 10.59 5.11
C LEU A 98 -5.35 10.56 6.18
N TRP A 99 -5.19 9.44 6.88
CA TRP A 99 -4.18 9.30 7.93
C TRP A 99 -2.77 9.27 7.36
N THR A 100 -2.57 8.58 6.22
CA THR A 100 -1.29 8.57 5.49
C THR A 100 -0.86 9.99 5.14
N ALA A 101 -1.76 10.80 4.56
CA ALA A 101 -1.50 12.18 4.18
C ALA A 101 -1.24 13.09 5.40
N SER A 102 -2.01 12.91 6.48
CA SER A 102 -1.88 13.70 7.71
C SER A 102 -0.51 13.55 8.36
N ILE A 103 0.03 12.32 8.42
CA ILE A 103 1.37 12.09 8.98
C ILE A 103 2.46 12.66 8.07
N ILE A 104 2.32 12.55 6.74
CA ILE A 104 3.26 13.18 5.81
C ILE A 104 3.29 14.70 6.04
N LEU A 105 2.13 15.34 6.09
CA LEU A 105 2.02 16.77 6.33
C LEU A 105 2.61 17.16 7.69
N ALA A 106 2.27 16.42 8.76
CA ALA A 106 2.78 16.66 10.10
C ALA A 106 4.32 16.60 10.16
N CYS A 107 4.94 15.57 9.58
CA CYS A 107 6.39 15.43 9.52
C CYS A 107 7.04 16.60 8.76
N VAL A 108 6.47 16.99 7.61
CA VAL A 108 6.99 18.12 6.82
C VAL A 108 6.88 19.44 7.60
N VAL A 109 5.72 19.71 8.21
CA VAL A 109 5.50 20.91 9.00
C VAL A 109 6.46 20.97 10.20
N VAL A 110 6.57 19.87 10.96
CA VAL A 110 7.50 19.80 12.11
C VAL A 110 8.95 19.98 11.66
N TYR A 111 9.35 19.42 10.51
CA TYR A 111 10.69 19.59 9.96
C TYR A 111 10.98 21.06 9.57
N VAL A 112 10.06 21.72 8.87
CA VAL A 112 10.20 23.15 8.53
C VAL A 112 10.28 24.02 9.79
N MET A 113 9.43 23.75 10.78
CA MET A 113 9.46 24.44 12.06
C MET A 113 10.76 24.18 12.85
N LEU A 114 11.29 22.95 12.78
CA LEU A 114 12.57 22.61 13.40
C LEU A 114 13.74 23.40 12.78
N LEU A 115 13.72 23.64 11.47
CA LEU A 115 14.72 24.49 10.81
C LEU A 115 14.59 25.96 11.21
N ALA A 116 13.37 26.46 11.44
CA ALA A 116 13.10 27.84 11.79
C ALA A 116 13.32 28.14 13.31
N GLN A 117 12.90 27.22 14.17
CA GLN A 117 12.89 27.41 15.64
C GLN A 117 13.28 26.11 16.38
N PRO A 118 14.53 25.66 16.25
CA PRO A 118 14.98 24.35 16.74
C PRO A 118 14.75 24.19 18.25
N ALA A 119 15.04 25.21 19.06
CA ALA A 119 14.89 25.13 20.52
C ALA A 119 13.42 24.87 20.93
N VAL A 120 12.47 25.55 20.31
CA VAL A 120 11.03 25.43 20.62
C VAL A 120 10.52 24.04 20.21
N ILE A 121 10.88 23.59 19.02
CA ILE A 121 10.42 22.29 18.49
C ILE A 121 11.02 21.13 19.28
N LEU A 122 12.30 21.17 19.58
CA LEU A 122 12.90 20.14 20.42
C LEU A 122 12.34 20.14 21.82
N ALA A 123 12.13 21.33 22.44
CA ALA A 123 11.50 21.43 23.75
C ALA A 123 10.07 20.86 23.78
N THR A 124 9.34 20.85 22.67
CA THR A 124 7.94 20.40 22.60
C THR A 124 7.80 18.95 22.14
N PHE A 125 8.58 18.52 21.13
CA PHE A 125 8.39 17.26 20.41
C PHE A 125 9.36 16.15 20.82
N SER A 126 10.51 16.45 21.49
CA SER A 126 11.42 15.41 21.96
C SER A 126 10.76 14.50 23.00
N ALA A 127 11.31 13.31 23.16
CA ALA A 127 10.92 12.38 24.20
C ALA A 127 11.06 13.04 25.59
N PRO A 128 10.36 12.54 26.62
CA PRO A 128 10.42 13.15 27.95
C PRO A 128 11.84 13.05 28.53
N ALA A 129 12.27 14.07 29.27
CA ALA A 129 13.56 14.05 29.96
C ALA A 129 13.56 13.03 31.11
N ASP A 130 12.43 12.89 31.78
CA ASP A 130 12.21 11.97 32.90
C ASP A 130 10.78 11.48 32.96
N LEU A 131 10.47 10.58 33.92
CA LEU A 131 9.15 10.02 34.10
C LEU A 131 8.13 11.05 34.64
N LEU A 132 8.55 12.07 35.36
CA LEU A 132 7.67 13.12 35.82
C LEU A 132 7.18 13.98 34.65
N GLN A 133 8.09 14.36 33.77
CA GLN A 133 7.70 15.04 32.55
C GLN A 133 6.82 14.14 31.66
N ALA A 134 7.11 12.85 31.56
CA ALA A 134 6.28 11.90 30.83
C ALA A 134 4.84 11.85 31.35
N TRP A 135 4.64 11.96 32.65
CA TRP A 135 3.33 11.98 33.27
C TRP A 135 2.55 13.27 32.95
N HIS A 136 3.21 14.41 33.03
CA HIS A 136 2.58 15.72 32.76
C HIS A 136 2.44 16.00 31.24
N GLN A 137 3.24 15.38 30.40
CA GLN A 137 3.28 15.59 28.96
C GLN A 137 3.27 14.26 28.19
N PRO A 138 2.18 13.46 28.31
CA PRO A 138 2.15 12.08 27.78
C PRO A 138 2.30 11.99 26.25
N TRP A 139 1.97 13.06 25.51
CA TRP A 139 2.18 13.09 24.04
C TRP A 139 3.62 12.88 23.60
N ARG A 140 4.60 13.14 24.46
CA ARG A 140 6.03 12.95 24.22
C ARG A 140 6.45 11.50 24.00
N TRP A 141 5.57 10.53 24.26
CA TRP A 141 5.79 9.16 23.86
C TRP A 141 5.60 8.93 22.36
N TRP A 142 4.89 9.84 21.66
CA TRP A 142 4.57 9.72 20.23
C TRP A 142 5.24 10.79 19.35
N THR A 143 5.38 12.00 19.88
CA THR A 143 5.88 13.14 19.09
C THR A 143 7.29 12.99 18.54
N PRO A 144 8.25 12.23 19.14
CA PRO A 144 9.54 12.00 18.54
C PRO A 144 9.48 11.34 17.15
N ALA A 145 8.42 10.59 16.86
CA ALA A 145 8.20 10.00 15.54
C ALA A 145 8.02 11.06 14.42
N LEU A 146 7.69 12.31 14.76
CA LEU A 146 7.54 13.41 13.79
C LEU A 146 8.85 14.19 13.59
N LEU A 147 9.86 14.03 14.47
CA LEU A 147 11.12 14.74 14.38
C LEU A 147 12.05 14.10 13.34
N HIS A 148 12.61 14.93 12.46
CA HIS A 148 13.60 14.51 11.47
C HIS A 148 14.75 15.50 11.44
N PHE A 149 15.99 15.00 11.55
CA PHE A 149 17.19 15.86 11.75
C PHE A 149 17.94 16.17 10.45
N SER A 150 17.52 15.58 9.32
CA SER A 150 18.03 15.92 7.99
C SER A 150 16.96 15.72 6.92
N LEU A 151 17.10 16.41 5.80
CA LEU A 151 16.21 16.26 4.66
C LEU A 151 16.19 14.83 4.12
N PHE A 152 17.36 14.18 4.06
CA PHE A 152 17.46 12.80 3.63
C PHE A 152 16.68 11.86 4.58
N HIS A 153 16.84 12.04 5.90
CA HIS A 153 16.13 11.29 6.92
C HIS A 153 14.61 11.44 6.76
N LEU A 154 14.13 12.68 6.56
CA LEU A 154 12.72 12.96 6.32
C LEU A 154 12.21 12.25 5.04
N VAL A 155 12.86 12.50 3.90
CA VAL A 155 12.42 11.96 2.60
C VAL A 155 12.41 10.43 2.61
N PHE A 156 13.47 9.80 3.15
CA PHE A 156 13.57 8.35 3.23
C PHE A 156 12.44 7.76 4.08
N ASN A 157 12.16 8.34 5.26
CA ASN A 157 11.04 7.91 6.09
C ASN A 157 9.69 8.10 5.39
N LEU A 158 9.46 9.25 4.76
CA LEU A 158 8.18 9.53 4.10
C LEU A 158 7.92 8.62 2.89
N LEU A 159 8.95 8.21 2.16
CA LEU A 159 8.83 7.25 1.06
C LEU A 159 8.36 5.86 1.56
N TRP A 160 8.98 5.34 2.63
CA TRP A 160 8.57 4.07 3.22
C TRP A 160 7.21 4.15 3.91
N TRP A 161 6.95 5.25 4.64
CA TRP A 161 5.65 5.51 5.24
C TRP A 161 4.55 5.50 4.17
N TRP A 162 4.71 6.28 3.11
CA TRP A 162 3.73 6.35 2.04
C TRP A 162 3.43 4.97 1.45
N GLN A 163 4.45 4.18 1.15
CA GLN A 163 4.29 2.84 0.57
C GLN A 163 3.49 1.90 1.48
N LEU A 164 3.87 1.82 2.76
CA LEU A 164 3.30 0.85 3.71
C LEU A 164 1.96 1.33 4.26
N ALA A 165 1.86 2.58 4.66
CA ALA A 165 0.66 3.15 5.25
C ALA A 165 -0.51 3.17 4.25
N GLN A 166 -0.26 3.62 3.02
CA GLN A 166 -1.29 3.67 1.98
C GLN A 166 -1.90 2.30 1.68
N ILE A 167 -1.09 1.24 1.62
CA ILE A 167 -1.61 -0.10 1.33
C ILE A 167 -2.46 -0.62 2.50
N ILE A 168 -2.04 -0.38 3.75
CA ILE A 168 -2.79 -0.78 4.94
C ILE A 168 -4.09 0.01 5.04
N GLU A 169 -4.04 1.34 4.88
CA GLU A 169 -5.21 2.21 4.99
C GLU A 169 -6.28 1.85 3.96
N ARG A 170 -5.87 1.56 2.72
CA ARG A 170 -6.79 1.19 1.63
C ARG A 170 -7.34 -0.23 1.72
N ARG A 171 -6.52 -1.17 2.17
CA ARG A 171 -6.91 -2.58 2.18
C ARG A 171 -7.65 -2.98 3.46
N GLN A 172 -7.45 -2.23 4.52
CA GLN A 172 -8.07 -2.50 5.80
C GLN A 172 -8.93 -1.32 6.28
N SER A 173 -8.34 -0.28 6.84
CA SER A 173 -9.04 0.97 7.20
C SER A 173 -8.07 2.01 7.78
N THR A 174 -8.52 3.28 7.83
CA THR A 174 -7.83 4.36 8.54
C THR A 174 -7.68 4.06 10.03
N GLN A 175 -8.71 3.47 10.68
CA GLN A 175 -8.65 3.10 12.11
C GLN A 175 -7.59 2.03 12.37
N ARG A 176 -7.42 1.06 11.44
CA ARG A 176 -6.38 0.04 11.55
C ARG A 176 -4.99 0.67 11.47
N LEU A 177 -4.78 1.55 10.51
CA LEU A 177 -3.50 2.25 10.36
C LEU A 177 -3.22 3.16 11.57
N LEU A 178 -4.21 3.89 12.07
CA LEU A 178 -4.10 4.72 13.28
C LEU A 178 -3.64 3.87 14.47
N LEU A 179 -4.32 2.74 14.73
CA LEU A 179 -3.96 1.82 15.82
C LEU A 179 -2.50 1.36 15.70
N LEU A 180 -2.11 0.90 14.50
CA LEU A 180 -0.74 0.44 14.25
C LEU A 180 0.28 1.56 14.46
N THR A 181 -0.01 2.76 13.95
CA THR A 181 0.86 3.94 14.11
C THR A 181 1.06 4.27 15.59
N LEU A 182 -0.01 4.35 16.37
CA LEU A 182 0.06 4.72 17.78
C LEU A 182 0.80 3.66 18.62
N LEU A 183 0.50 2.39 18.41
CA LEU A 183 1.13 1.32 19.18
C LEU A 183 2.60 1.16 18.80
N CYS A 184 2.93 1.15 17.50
CA CYS A 184 4.34 1.04 17.08
C CYS A 184 5.14 2.27 17.50
N ALA A 185 4.60 3.50 17.41
CA ALA A 185 5.30 4.71 17.87
C ALA A 185 5.51 4.69 19.39
N GLY A 186 4.46 4.41 20.16
CA GLY A 186 4.56 4.37 21.61
C GLY A 186 5.58 3.35 22.11
N VAL A 187 5.51 2.11 21.60
CA VAL A 187 6.45 1.04 21.97
C VAL A 187 7.86 1.35 21.52
N SER A 188 8.07 1.74 20.25
CA SER A 188 9.41 1.99 19.73
C SER A 188 10.09 3.17 20.41
N ASN A 189 9.38 4.26 20.64
CA ASN A 189 9.90 5.44 21.30
C ASN A 189 10.19 5.15 22.80
N ALA A 190 9.34 4.41 23.50
CA ALA A 190 9.56 4.03 24.88
C ALA A 190 10.82 3.16 25.01
N VAL A 191 10.97 2.12 24.19
CA VAL A 191 12.15 1.25 24.22
C VAL A 191 13.42 2.04 23.89
N GLN A 192 13.37 2.94 22.90
CA GLN A 192 14.51 3.80 22.56
C GLN A 192 14.88 4.73 23.70
N TRP A 193 13.88 5.30 24.37
CA TRP A 193 14.07 6.18 25.53
C TRP A 193 14.76 5.44 26.70
N PHE A 194 14.34 4.23 27.02
CA PHE A 194 15.01 3.40 28.03
C PHE A 194 16.43 3.01 27.64
N HIS A 195 16.71 2.90 26.32
CA HIS A 195 18.02 2.51 25.82
C HIS A 195 19.04 3.66 25.79
N SER A 196 18.62 4.88 25.35
CA SER A 196 19.56 5.97 25.08
C SER A 196 19.06 7.36 25.52
N GLY A 197 17.98 7.45 26.31
CA GLY A 197 17.41 8.74 26.77
C GLY A 197 16.61 9.46 25.71
N ALA A 198 16.44 10.78 25.88
CA ALA A 198 15.45 11.58 25.16
C ALA A 198 15.89 12.05 23.75
N HIS A 199 17.15 11.89 23.38
CA HIS A 199 17.72 12.49 22.17
C HIS A 199 17.64 11.58 20.95
N PHE A 200 16.43 11.40 20.43
CA PHE A 200 16.18 10.64 19.19
C PHE A 200 14.93 11.19 18.49
N GLY A 201 14.74 10.77 17.24
CA GLY A 201 13.53 11.09 16.46
C GLY A 201 13.48 10.31 15.15
N GLY A 202 12.31 10.29 14.53
CA GLY A 202 12.06 9.66 13.25
C GLY A 202 10.90 8.70 13.25
N LEU A 203 10.22 8.64 12.12
CA LEU A 203 9.07 7.75 11.90
C LEU A 203 9.48 6.28 11.71
N SER A 204 10.78 6.00 11.65
CA SER A 204 11.32 4.70 11.27
C SER A 204 10.87 3.54 12.17
N GLY A 205 10.75 3.74 13.48
CA GLY A 205 10.20 2.70 14.38
C GLY A 205 8.81 2.25 13.99
N VAL A 206 7.95 3.19 13.55
CA VAL A 206 6.62 2.88 13.00
C VAL A 206 6.74 2.15 11.67
N ILE A 207 7.61 2.60 10.78
CA ILE A 207 7.84 1.98 9.46
C ILE A 207 8.28 0.52 9.60
N TYR A 208 9.21 0.22 10.49
CA TYR A 208 9.60 -1.17 10.79
C TYR A 208 8.44 -2.00 11.32
N GLY A 209 7.59 -1.39 12.16
CA GLY A 209 6.35 -2.03 12.62
C GLY A 209 5.36 -2.33 11.50
N LEU A 210 5.11 -1.37 10.62
CA LEU A 210 4.22 -1.56 9.46
C LEU A 210 4.80 -2.58 8.47
N ALA A 211 6.13 -2.59 8.26
CA ALA A 211 6.79 -3.54 7.40
C ALA A 211 6.62 -4.98 7.91
N ALA A 212 6.84 -5.22 9.21
CA ALA A 212 6.61 -6.51 9.84
C ALA A 212 5.11 -6.90 9.76
N TYR A 213 4.23 -5.97 10.09
CA TYR A 213 2.78 -6.18 10.05
C TYR A 213 2.31 -6.59 8.65
N TRP A 214 2.62 -5.82 7.60
CA TRP A 214 2.14 -6.12 6.25
C TRP A 214 2.89 -7.27 5.57
N THR A 215 4.06 -7.63 6.08
CA THR A 215 4.75 -8.86 5.66
C THR A 215 4.06 -10.10 6.22
N LEU A 216 3.59 -10.08 7.46
CA LEU A 216 3.04 -11.25 8.15
C LEU A 216 1.52 -11.37 8.03
N TYR A 217 0.77 -10.29 8.28
CA TYR A 217 -0.70 -10.32 8.36
C TYR A 217 -1.37 -10.92 7.11
N PRO A 218 -1.02 -10.54 5.86
CA PRO A 218 -1.64 -11.12 4.68
C PRO A 218 -1.30 -12.62 4.46
N ARG A 219 -0.24 -13.15 5.09
CA ARG A 219 0.05 -14.59 5.03
C ARG A 219 -0.99 -15.42 5.79
N TRP A 220 -1.51 -14.87 6.87
CA TRP A 220 -2.58 -15.50 7.66
C TRP A 220 -3.98 -15.10 7.20
N ARG A 221 -4.09 -13.97 6.48
CA ARG A 221 -5.36 -13.41 5.98
C ARG A 221 -5.23 -12.99 4.50
N PRO A 222 -5.07 -13.97 3.57
CA PRO A 222 -4.75 -13.68 2.17
C PRO A 222 -5.83 -12.89 1.42
N GLN A 223 -7.06 -12.86 1.94
CA GLN A 223 -8.16 -12.07 1.36
C GLN A 223 -7.92 -10.55 1.41
N VAL A 224 -7.03 -10.05 2.28
CA VAL A 224 -6.74 -8.60 2.36
C VAL A 224 -5.76 -8.12 1.30
N GLY A 225 -5.02 -9.03 0.67
CA GLY A 225 -4.07 -8.72 -0.40
C GLY A 225 -2.76 -9.49 -0.31
N THR A 226 -1.82 -9.14 -1.16
CA THR A 226 -0.49 -9.76 -1.19
C THR A 226 0.41 -9.22 -0.06
N PRO A 227 1.21 -10.08 0.57
CA PRO A 227 2.23 -9.66 1.52
C PRO A 227 3.23 -8.70 0.88
N TRP A 228 3.85 -7.85 1.71
CA TRP A 228 4.95 -7.01 1.26
C TRP A 228 6.12 -7.87 0.77
N PRO A 229 6.83 -7.44 -0.31
CA PRO A 229 7.93 -8.23 -0.87
C PRO A 229 9.02 -8.51 0.17
N LEU A 230 9.40 -9.77 0.34
CA LEU A 230 10.43 -10.18 1.29
C LEU A 230 11.78 -9.50 1.01
N SER A 231 12.10 -9.22 -0.25
CA SER A 231 13.31 -8.49 -0.64
C SER A 231 13.39 -7.10 0.00
N LEU A 232 12.27 -6.37 0.00
CA LEU A 232 12.21 -5.05 0.64
C LEU A 232 12.24 -5.15 2.18
N PHE A 233 11.59 -6.17 2.74
CA PHE A 233 11.66 -6.46 4.17
C PHE A 233 13.12 -6.74 4.61
N TRP A 234 13.81 -7.60 3.89
CA TRP A 234 15.22 -7.89 4.16
C TRP A 234 16.11 -6.68 3.94
N ALA A 235 15.85 -5.84 2.94
CA ALA A 235 16.60 -4.60 2.72
C ALA A 235 16.50 -3.67 3.93
N LEU A 236 15.30 -3.47 4.52
CA LEU A 236 15.13 -2.70 5.75
C LEU A 236 15.84 -3.34 6.94
N LEU A 237 15.76 -4.66 7.08
CA LEU A 237 16.41 -5.36 8.19
C LEU A 237 17.94 -5.28 8.09
N ILE A 238 18.51 -5.49 6.90
CA ILE A 238 19.94 -5.33 6.63
C ILE A 238 20.37 -3.89 6.95
N TRP A 239 19.55 -2.90 6.54
CA TRP A 239 19.83 -1.50 6.87
C TRP A 239 19.90 -1.26 8.38
N ALA A 240 18.94 -1.79 9.17
CA ALA A 240 18.95 -1.66 10.62
C ALA A 240 20.19 -2.31 11.27
N VAL A 241 20.61 -3.48 10.75
CA VAL A 241 21.81 -4.17 11.23
C VAL A 241 23.06 -3.35 10.89
N LEU A 242 23.20 -2.88 9.65
CA LEU A 242 24.33 -2.04 9.23
C LEU A 242 24.41 -0.75 10.06
N ALA A 243 23.26 -0.10 10.27
CA ALA A 243 23.16 1.12 11.07
C ALA A 243 23.48 0.89 12.57
N SER A 244 23.54 -0.36 13.03
CA SER A 244 23.97 -0.73 14.39
C SER A 244 25.50 -0.88 14.51
N ILE A 245 26.23 -0.91 13.39
CA ILE A 245 27.69 -1.05 13.38
C ILE A 245 28.32 0.33 13.64
N PRO A 246 29.19 0.49 14.67
CA PRO A 246 29.76 1.80 15.01
C PRO A 246 30.51 2.49 13.86
N ALA A 247 31.26 1.75 13.05
CA ALA A 247 31.95 2.29 11.88
C ALA A 247 30.97 2.85 10.82
N PHE A 248 29.82 2.22 10.63
CA PHE A 248 28.79 2.69 9.72
C PHE A 248 28.04 3.90 10.29
N SER A 249 27.68 3.86 11.58
CA SER A 249 26.99 4.96 12.25
C SER A 249 27.87 6.21 12.39
N ALA A 250 29.17 6.06 12.48
CA ALA A 250 30.12 7.19 12.46
C ALA A 250 30.10 7.94 11.12
N TRP A 251 29.86 7.22 10.02
CA TRP A 251 29.78 7.81 8.68
C TRP A 251 28.39 8.33 8.35
N TRP A 252 27.32 7.58 8.74
CA TRP A 252 25.94 7.87 8.38
C TRP A 252 25.20 8.76 9.39
N GLY A 253 25.65 8.76 10.62
CA GLY A 253 24.98 9.36 11.77
C GLY A 253 24.34 8.32 12.69
N ALA A 254 24.15 8.71 13.94
CA ALA A 254 23.53 7.86 14.94
C ALA A 254 22.07 7.53 14.57
N THR A 255 21.70 6.26 14.67
CA THR A 255 20.36 5.78 14.39
C THR A 255 19.70 5.21 15.64
N ALA A 256 18.39 5.35 15.74
CA ALA A 256 17.57 4.86 16.85
C ALA A 256 17.25 3.36 16.68
N ASN A 257 18.28 2.50 16.75
CA ASN A 257 18.16 1.07 16.43
C ASN A 257 17.26 0.30 17.39
N ALA A 258 17.24 0.67 18.68
CA ALA A 258 16.32 0.06 19.62
C ALA A 258 14.84 0.33 19.21
N ALA A 259 14.55 1.52 18.65
CA ALA A 259 13.24 1.79 18.08
C ALA A 259 12.94 0.95 16.84
N HIS A 260 13.92 0.70 15.98
CA HIS A 260 13.76 -0.13 14.78
C HIS A 260 13.34 -1.56 15.15
N PHE A 261 14.12 -2.21 16.01
CA PHE A 261 13.86 -3.61 16.39
C PHE A 261 12.59 -3.76 17.25
N SER A 262 12.34 -2.84 18.17
CA SER A 262 11.12 -2.89 19.00
C SER A 262 9.86 -2.56 18.19
N GLY A 263 9.96 -1.62 17.25
CA GLY A 263 8.87 -1.35 16.30
C GLY A 263 8.55 -2.58 15.45
N LEU A 264 9.57 -3.24 14.89
CA LEU A 264 9.43 -4.48 14.12
C LEU A 264 8.77 -5.59 14.94
N ALA A 265 9.21 -5.82 16.17
CA ALA A 265 8.62 -6.80 17.08
C ALA A 265 7.15 -6.46 17.39
N CYS A 266 6.84 -5.20 17.70
CA CYS A 266 5.48 -4.72 17.93
C CYS A 266 4.58 -5.00 16.72
N GLY A 267 5.02 -4.65 15.52
CA GLY A 267 4.27 -4.90 14.29
C GLY A 267 4.01 -6.39 14.02
N ALA A 268 4.99 -7.26 14.30
CA ALA A 268 4.83 -8.70 14.19
C ALA A 268 3.80 -9.26 15.18
N VAL A 269 3.85 -8.83 16.44
CA VAL A 269 2.87 -9.21 17.48
C VAL A 269 1.47 -8.73 17.09
N LEU A 270 1.35 -7.49 16.62
CA LEU A 270 0.06 -6.96 16.17
C LEU A 270 -0.48 -7.69 14.95
N ALA A 271 0.37 -8.13 14.02
CA ALA A 271 -0.04 -8.95 12.88
C ALA A 271 -0.66 -10.28 13.36
N ALA A 272 0.00 -10.97 14.28
CA ALA A 272 -0.50 -12.23 14.83
C ALA A 272 -1.82 -12.05 15.62
N ALA A 273 -1.86 -11.10 16.55
CA ALA A 273 -3.01 -10.84 17.40
C ALA A 273 -4.25 -10.42 16.59
N LEU A 274 -4.06 -9.51 15.62
CA LEU A 274 -5.15 -9.02 14.79
C LEU A 274 -5.61 -10.05 13.76
N ALA A 275 -4.70 -10.86 13.20
CA ALA A 275 -5.07 -11.96 12.31
C ALA A 275 -5.91 -13.02 13.04
N TRP A 276 -5.52 -13.37 14.25
CA TRP A 276 -6.28 -14.29 15.10
C TRP A 276 -7.67 -13.75 15.44
N ARG A 277 -7.75 -12.48 15.92
CA ARG A 277 -9.03 -11.83 16.24
C ARG A 277 -9.97 -11.76 15.04
N ASP A 278 -9.44 -11.35 13.89
CA ASP A 278 -10.23 -11.18 12.67
C ASP A 278 -10.62 -12.55 12.05
N GLY A 279 -9.87 -13.63 12.37
CA GLY A 279 -10.24 -15.01 12.09
C GLY A 279 -11.48 -15.46 12.83
N ARG A 280 -11.54 -15.16 14.12
CA ARG A 280 -12.69 -15.54 14.99
C ARG A 280 -13.99 -14.81 14.65
N ARG A 281 -13.92 -13.64 14.04
CA ARG A 281 -15.11 -12.88 13.59
C ARG A 281 -15.66 -13.34 12.25
N ALA A 282 -14.89 -14.12 11.50
CA ALA A 282 -15.27 -14.64 10.18
C ALA A 282 -15.73 -16.11 10.22
N ALA A 283 -15.49 -16.81 11.33
CA ALA A 283 -16.01 -18.13 11.66
C ALA A 283 -17.32 -18.02 12.46
#